data_b5e6dbe19a28e9c6132c94b1d5a8f0ad
#
_entry.id   b5e6dbe19a28e9c6132c94b1d5a8f0ad
#
_cell.length_a   1.000
_cell.length_b   1.000
_cell.length_c   1.000
_cell.angle_alpha   90.00
_cell.angle_beta   90.00
_cell.angle_gamma   90.00
#
_symmetry.space_group_name_H-M   'P 1'
#
loop_
_entity.id
_entity.type
_entity.pdbx_description
1 polymer ?
#
loop_
_entity_poly.entity_id
_entity_poly.type
_entity_poly.pdbx_seq_one_letter_code
_entity_poly.pdbx_strand_id
1 'polypeptide(L)'
;MGKIILDVNDVCKSFSYGSNNLEVLKNFTLQLNKKEIITISGQSGCGKSTALNIMGTLDRQDSGTISFEGIDINKLDENSLANFRNTKIGFVFQFHHLLPELTALENASIPLWIKGAPFLENELIDLFETLGIKDRMNHYPSELSGGERSRVALIRAIINRPSILFADEPTGNLDEKNSKNLVDLLIKINRDFGQSIILTTHNPEIASIGDRQFILENGSLYE
;
A
#
# COMPACT_ATOMS: atom_id res chain seq x y z
N MET A 1 -18.06 9.63 14.14
CA MET A 1 -17.50 8.40 13.51
C MET A 1 -17.15 8.73 12.07
N GLY A 2 -15.95 8.40 11.62
CA GLY A 2 -15.52 8.59 10.23
C GLY A 2 -16.32 7.69 9.27
N LYS A 3 -16.33 8.02 7.97
CA LYS A 3 -16.93 7.15 6.95
C LYS A 3 -16.00 5.95 6.72
N ILE A 4 -16.48 4.73 6.97
CA ILE A 4 -15.75 3.49 6.67
C ILE A 4 -15.56 3.39 5.15
N ILE A 5 -14.32 3.16 4.72
CA ILE A 5 -13.94 2.98 3.32
C ILE A 5 -13.45 1.57 3.02
N LEU A 6 -12.95 0.84 4.01
CA LEU A 6 -12.61 -0.57 3.93
C LEU A 6 -13.23 -1.29 5.13
N ASP A 7 -13.90 -2.39 4.87
CA ASP A 7 -14.50 -3.24 5.89
C ASP A 7 -14.14 -4.70 5.59
N VAL A 8 -13.38 -5.29 6.47
CA VAL A 8 -12.86 -6.66 6.40
C VAL A 8 -13.46 -7.44 7.55
N ASN A 9 -14.16 -8.54 7.26
CA ASN A 9 -14.86 -9.31 8.29
C ASN A 9 -14.51 -10.80 8.17
N ASP A 10 -14.00 -11.36 9.26
CA ASP A 10 -13.71 -12.78 9.49
C ASP A 10 -12.91 -13.43 8.34
N VAL A 11 -11.94 -12.71 7.79
CA VAL A 11 -11.13 -13.20 6.69
C VAL A 11 -10.15 -14.26 7.18
N CYS A 12 -10.18 -15.43 6.52
CA CYS A 12 -9.21 -16.51 6.72
C CYS A 12 -8.41 -16.75 5.44
N LYS A 13 -7.14 -17.16 5.63
CA LYS A 13 -6.25 -17.55 4.54
C LYS A 13 -5.30 -18.66 4.97
N SER A 14 -5.22 -19.70 4.15
CA SER A 14 -4.31 -20.82 4.33
C SER A 14 -3.51 -21.08 3.06
N PHE A 15 -2.30 -21.59 3.24
CA PHE A 15 -1.46 -22.06 2.14
C PHE A 15 -1.12 -23.54 2.34
N SER A 16 -1.36 -24.35 1.30
CA SER A 16 -1.03 -25.78 1.33
C SER A 16 0.42 -26.00 0.90
N TYR A 17 1.18 -26.72 1.70
CA TYR A 17 2.55 -27.12 1.40
C TYR A 17 2.67 -28.63 1.55
N GLY A 18 2.57 -29.36 0.46
CA GLY A 18 2.49 -30.84 0.47
C GLY A 18 1.27 -31.33 1.24
N SER A 19 1.50 -32.11 2.31
CA SER A 19 0.43 -32.58 3.22
C SER A 19 0.08 -31.62 4.36
N ASN A 20 0.85 -30.53 4.53
CA ASN A 20 0.65 -29.57 5.60
C ASN A 20 -0.16 -28.39 5.08
N ASN A 21 -1.09 -27.91 5.92
CA ASN A 21 -1.83 -26.67 5.70
C ASN A 21 -1.40 -25.63 6.74
N LEU A 22 -0.89 -24.50 6.27
CA LEU A 22 -0.49 -23.38 7.12
C LEU A 22 -1.57 -22.31 7.06
N GLU A 23 -2.31 -22.16 8.15
CA GLU A 23 -3.29 -21.08 8.31
C GLU A 23 -2.56 -19.80 8.73
N VAL A 24 -2.55 -18.82 7.80
CA VAL A 24 -1.81 -17.56 7.95
C VAL A 24 -2.67 -16.43 8.49
N LEU A 25 -3.96 -16.38 8.12
CA LEU A 25 -4.93 -15.44 8.70
C LEU A 25 -6.11 -16.21 9.27
N LYS A 26 -6.55 -15.77 10.47
CA LYS A 26 -7.61 -16.41 11.28
C LYS A 26 -8.60 -15.35 11.72
N ASN A 27 -9.79 -15.37 11.18
CA ASN A 27 -10.86 -14.43 11.52
C ASN A 27 -10.37 -12.97 11.55
N PHE A 28 -9.52 -12.62 10.57
CA PHE A 28 -8.94 -11.29 10.46
C PHE A 28 -10.03 -10.28 10.17
N THR A 29 -10.23 -9.34 11.10
CA THR A 29 -11.27 -8.31 11.01
C THR A 29 -10.66 -6.95 11.21
N LEU A 30 -10.92 -6.00 10.28
CA LEU A 30 -10.37 -4.64 10.30
C LEU A 30 -11.32 -3.68 9.60
N GLN A 31 -11.52 -2.51 10.18
CA GLN A 31 -12.22 -1.38 9.52
C GLN A 31 -11.29 -0.19 9.41
N LEU A 32 -11.22 0.41 8.21
CA LEU A 32 -10.49 1.66 7.96
C LEU A 32 -11.48 2.77 7.66
N ASN A 33 -11.34 3.89 8.37
CA ASN A 33 -12.09 5.10 8.08
C ASN A 33 -11.38 5.97 7.03
N LYS A 34 -12.14 6.85 6.40
CA LYS A 34 -11.58 7.85 5.48
C LYS A 34 -10.59 8.76 6.21
N LYS A 35 -9.42 8.97 5.61
CA LYS A 35 -8.31 9.79 6.10
C LYS A 35 -7.58 9.23 7.34
N GLU A 36 -7.86 8.01 7.73
CA GLU A 36 -7.22 7.33 8.85
C GLU A 36 -5.90 6.68 8.41
N ILE A 37 -4.91 6.68 9.30
CA ILE A 37 -3.71 5.86 9.19
C ILE A 37 -3.85 4.70 10.17
N ILE A 38 -3.83 3.48 9.65
CA ILE A 38 -3.72 2.26 10.47
C ILE A 38 -2.32 1.68 10.29
N THR A 39 -1.70 1.30 11.40
CA THR A 39 -0.45 0.54 11.39
C THR A 39 -0.69 -0.87 11.90
N ILE A 40 -0.11 -1.85 11.21
CA ILE A 40 -0.15 -3.26 11.59
C ILE A 40 1.30 -3.71 11.84
N SER A 41 1.62 -3.97 13.09
CA SER A 41 2.93 -4.50 13.50
C SER A 41 2.88 -6.02 13.73
N GLY A 42 4.03 -6.65 13.85
CA GLY A 42 4.15 -8.08 14.13
C GLY A 42 5.48 -8.66 13.66
N GLN A 43 5.79 -9.86 14.11
CA GLN A 43 7.02 -10.55 13.73
C GLN A 43 7.10 -10.83 12.22
N SER A 44 8.32 -11.05 11.71
CA SER A 44 8.49 -11.49 10.33
C SER A 44 7.78 -12.83 10.10
N GLY A 45 7.06 -12.95 8.99
CA GLY A 45 6.31 -14.17 8.65
C GLY A 45 4.97 -14.36 9.35
N CYS A 46 4.49 -13.43 10.19
CA CYS A 46 3.19 -13.55 10.88
C CYS A 46 1.97 -13.32 9.97
N GLY A 47 2.15 -12.96 8.69
CA GLY A 47 1.04 -12.78 7.72
C GLY A 47 0.73 -11.33 7.33
N LYS A 48 1.55 -10.32 7.71
CA LYS A 48 1.32 -8.90 7.40
C LYS A 48 1.16 -8.65 5.88
N SER A 49 2.12 -9.12 5.09
CA SER A 49 2.07 -8.97 3.63
C SER A 49 0.89 -9.74 3.02
N THR A 50 0.53 -10.91 3.57
CA THR A 50 -0.65 -11.67 3.16
C THR A 50 -1.93 -10.87 3.42
N ALA A 51 -2.06 -10.27 4.59
CA ALA A 51 -3.21 -9.42 4.93
C ALA A 51 -3.31 -8.22 3.97
N LEU A 52 -2.18 -7.51 3.72
CA LEU A 52 -2.17 -6.39 2.76
C LEU A 52 -2.51 -6.84 1.34
N ASN A 53 -1.97 -7.97 0.87
CA ASN A 53 -2.24 -8.48 -0.47
C ASN A 53 -3.72 -8.85 -0.65
N ILE A 54 -4.34 -9.44 0.36
CA ILE A 54 -5.76 -9.79 0.34
C ILE A 54 -6.62 -8.53 0.38
N MET A 55 -6.38 -7.62 1.32
CA MET A 55 -7.08 -6.33 1.40
C MET A 55 -6.89 -5.51 0.13
N GLY A 56 -5.70 -5.55 -0.46
CA GLY A 56 -5.35 -4.88 -1.70
C GLY A 56 -5.76 -5.62 -2.98
N THR A 57 -6.49 -6.71 -2.86
CA THR A 57 -6.99 -7.51 -4.00
C THR A 57 -5.91 -8.12 -4.91
N LEU A 58 -4.69 -8.28 -4.39
CA LEU A 58 -3.59 -8.98 -5.09
C LEU A 58 -3.65 -10.50 -4.87
N ASP A 59 -4.27 -10.93 -3.79
CA ASP A 59 -4.60 -12.33 -3.48
C ASP A 59 -6.07 -12.42 -3.02
N ARG A 60 -6.62 -13.62 -2.96
CA ARG A 60 -7.98 -13.88 -2.50
C ARG A 60 -7.95 -14.59 -1.16
N GLN A 61 -8.88 -14.23 -0.29
CA GLN A 61 -9.16 -14.98 0.95
C GLN A 61 -9.84 -16.31 0.66
N ASP A 62 -9.72 -17.26 1.60
CA ASP A 62 -10.43 -18.54 1.54
C ASP A 62 -11.86 -18.40 2.06
N SER A 63 -12.09 -17.53 3.06
CA SER A 63 -13.40 -17.21 3.61
C SER A 63 -13.44 -15.79 4.17
N GLY A 64 -14.62 -15.34 4.58
CA GLY A 64 -14.87 -13.97 5.04
C GLY A 64 -15.24 -13.01 3.93
N THR A 65 -15.41 -11.74 4.27
CA THR A 65 -15.87 -10.72 3.32
C THR A 65 -15.00 -9.47 3.38
N ILE A 66 -14.82 -8.84 2.22
CA ILE A 66 -14.11 -7.57 2.11
C ILE A 66 -14.97 -6.63 1.28
N SER A 67 -15.25 -5.45 1.82
CA SER A 67 -15.95 -4.40 1.08
C SER A 67 -15.20 -3.08 1.10
N PHE A 68 -15.17 -2.42 -0.06
CA PHE A 68 -14.61 -1.08 -0.25
C PHE A 68 -15.74 -0.09 -0.56
N GLU A 69 -15.88 0.95 0.25
CA GLU A 69 -16.94 1.97 0.09
C GLU A 69 -18.34 1.34 -0.11
N GLY A 70 -18.58 0.18 0.53
CA GLY A 70 -19.81 -0.60 0.43
C GLY A 70 -19.90 -1.55 -0.77
N ILE A 71 -18.88 -1.64 -1.61
CA ILE A 71 -18.79 -2.58 -2.73
C ILE A 71 -18.12 -3.86 -2.24
N ASP A 72 -18.81 -4.99 -2.30
CA ASP A 72 -18.23 -6.31 -2.03
C ASP A 72 -17.31 -6.71 -3.18
N ILE A 73 -16.00 -6.76 -2.91
CA ILE A 73 -14.98 -7.04 -3.94
C ILE A 73 -15.04 -8.48 -4.45
N ASN A 74 -15.64 -9.41 -3.69
CA ASN A 74 -15.78 -10.80 -4.11
C ASN A 74 -16.79 -10.98 -5.27
N LYS A 75 -17.65 -9.99 -5.48
CA LYS A 75 -18.64 -9.99 -6.57
C LYS A 75 -18.12 -9.39 -7.86
N LEU A 76 -16.91 -8.83 -7.85
CA LEU A 76 -16.29 -8.24 -9.04
C LEU A 76 -15.66 -9.36 -9.89
N ASP A 77 -15.87 -9.27 -11.20
CA ASP A 77 -15.12 -10.06 -12.17
C ASP A 77 -13.66 -9.58 -12.27
N GLU A 78 -12.79 -10.36 -12.91
CA GLU A 78 -11.35 -10.05 -12.98
C GLU A 78 -11.05 -8.70 -13.65
N ASN A 79 -11.80 -8.30 -14.67
CA ASN A 79 -11.60 -7.02 -15.35
C ASN A 79 -12.02 -5.84 -14.47
N SER A 80 -13.17 -5.96 -13.82
CA SER A 80 -13.66 -4.97 -12.85
C SER A 80 -12.71 -4.85 -11.66
N LEU A 81 -12.18 -5.98 -11.16
CA LEU A 81 -11.23 -6.00 -10.06
C LEU A 81 -9.88 -5.36 -10.45
N ALA A 82 -9.39 -5.62 -11.68
CA ALA A 82 -8.17 -4.99 -12.19
C ALA A 82 -8.32 -3.46 -12.32
N ASN A 83 -9.45 -3.00 -12.86
CA ASN A 83 -9.76 -1.56 -12.93
C ASN A 83 -9.94 -0.94 -11.54
N PHE A 84 -10.57 -1.67 -10.62
CA PHE A 84 -10.72 -1.27 -9.23
C PHE A 84 -9.35 -1.08 -8.55
N ARG A 85 -8.44 -2.07 -8.67
CA ARG A 85 -7.06 -1.93 -8.16
C ARG A 85 -6.39 -0.68 -8.70
N ASN A 86 -6.40 -0.49 -10.02
CA ASN A 86 -5.71 0.65 -10.65
C ASN A 86 -6.27 2.01 -10.22
N THR A 87 -7.56 2.09 -9.86
CA THR A 87 -8.23 3.38 -9.59
C THR A 87 -8.43 3.67 -8.11
N LYS A 88 -8.58 2.63 -7.28
CA LYS A 88 -8.96 2.77 -5.87
C LYS A 88 -7.85 2.41 -4.89
N ILE A 89 -6.82 1.71 -5.35
CA ILE A 89 -5.76 1.17 -4.51
C ILE A 89 -4.39 1.66 -4.99
N GLY A 90 -3.58 2.15 -4.06
CA GLY A 90 -2.16 2.37 -4.25
C GLY A 90 -1.34 1.39 -3.44
N PHE A 91 -0.19 0.95 -3.97
CA PHE A 91 0.74 0.07 -3.27
C PHE A 91 2.14 0.64 -3.23
N VAL A 92 2.76 0.62 -2.04
CA VAL A 92 4.18 0.81 -1.83
C VAL A 92 4.74 -0.46 -1.19
N PHE A 93 5.70 -1.08 -1.85
CA PHE A 93 6.36 -2.32 -1.40
C PHE A 93 7.76 -2.04 -0.88
N GLN A 94 8.26 -2.91 -0.01
CA GLN A 94 9.61 -2.86 0.53
C GLN A 94 10.69 -2.82 -0.58
N PHE A 95 10.52 -3.58 -1.66
CA PHE A 95 11.46 -3.65 -2.80
C PHE A 95 11.11 -2.70 -3.95
N HIS A 96 10.22 -1.74 -3.76
CA HIS A 96 9.80 -0.70 -4.70
C HIS A 96 9.21 -1.21 -6.03
N HIS A 97 9.67 -2.32 -6.58
CA HIS A 97 9.24 -2.92 -7.87
C HIS A 97 9.18 -1.89 -9.02
N LEU A 98 10.22 -1.06 -9.13
CA LEU A 98 10.38 -0.19 -10.30
C LEU A 98 10.88 -1.01 -11.48
N LEU A 99 10.34 -0.73 -12.65
CA LEU A 99 10.80 -1.33 -13.91
C LEU A 99 12.15 -0.71 -14.30
N PRO A 100 13.23 -1.50 -14.39
CA PRO A 100 14.58 -0.97 -14.60
C PRO A 100 14.78 -0.34 -15.97
N GLU A 101 13.96 -0.69 -16.96
CA GLU A 101 13.97 -0.17 -18.33
C GLU A 101 13.28 1.19 -18.47
N LEU A 102 12.55 1.62 -17.45
CA LEU A 102 11.80 2.87 -17.43
C LEU A 102 12.45 3.89 -16.51
N THR A 103 12.41 5.16 -16.91
CA THR A 103 12.81 6.29 -16.07
C THR A 103 11.91 6.42 -14.85
N ALA A 104 12.28 7.28 -13.90
CA ALA A 104 11.45 7.58 -12.72
C ALA A 104 10.07 8.14 -13.12
N LEU A 105 10.03 9.05 -14.10
CA LEU A 105 8.79 9.61 -14.63
C LEU A 105 7.90 8.55 -15.27
N GLU A 106 8.49 7.69 -16.10
CA GLU A 106 7.77 6.61 -16.78
C GLU A 106 7.24 5.58 -15.77
N ASN A 107 8.06 5.17 -14.78
CA ASN A 107 7.59 4.31 -13.69
C ASN A 107 6.40 4.92 -12.94
N ALA A 108 6.45 6.21 -12.62
CA ALA A 108 5.36 6.91 -11.95
C ALA A 108 4.10 7.01 -12.83
N SER A 109 4.25 6.99 -14.15
CA SER A 109 3.17 7.13 -15.14
C SER A 109 2.42 5.82 -15.44
N ILE A 110 2.97 4.66 -15.06
CA ILE A 110 2.37 3.34 -15.37
C ILE A 110 0.88 3.26 -15.04
N PRO A 111 0.39 3.69 -13.85
CA PRO A 111 -1.03 3.60 -13.53
C PRO A 111 -1.92 4.44 -14.44
N LEU A 112 -1.42 5.58 -14.95
CA LEU A 112 -2.13 6.41 -15.92
C LEU A 112 -2.23 5.71 -17.27
N TRP A 113 -1.16 5.05 -17.72
CA TRP A 113 -1.15 4.29 -18.97
C TRP A 113 -2.13 3.12 -18.94
N ILE A 114 -2.15 2.36 -17.81
CA ILE A 114 -3.10 1.25 -17.61
C ILE A 114 -4.54 1.76 -17.65
N LYS A 115 -4.81 2.94 -17.09
CA LYS A 115 -6.14 3.55 -17.07
C LYS A 115 -6.56 4.09 -18.45
N GLY A 116 -5.62 4.23 -19.41
CA GLY A 116 -5.87 4.93 -20.66
C GLY A 116 -6.14 6.43 -20.47
N ALA A 117 -5.71 6.97 -19.33
CA ALA A 117 -5.86 8.40 -19.03
C ALA A 117 -4.86 9.23 -19.83
N PRO A 118 -5.19 10.51 -20.16
CA PRO A 118 -4.22 11.41 -20.73
C PRO A 118 -3.01 11.56 -19.81
N PHE A 119 -1.85 11.80 -20.37
CA PHE A 119 -0.63 12.03 -19.61
C PHE A 119 -0.76 13.34 -18.81
N LEU A 120 -0.74 13.23 -17.49
CA LEU A 120 -0.91 14.36 -16.56
C LEU A 120 0.46 14.92 -16.18
N GLU A 121 1.18 15.47 -17.17
CA GLU A 121 2.57 15.91 -16.99
C GLU A 121 2.73 16.92 -15.84
N ASN A 122 1.87 17.91 -15.76
CA ASN A 122 1.93 18.91 -14.69
C ASN A 122 1.69 18.29 -13.30
N GLU A 123 0.71 17.39 -13.15
CA GLU A 123 0.46 16.71 -11.88
C GLU A 123 1.64 15.82 -11.45
N LEU A 124 2.29 15.16 -12.42
CA LEU A 124 3.50 14.38 -12.15
C LEU A 124 4.64 15.28 -11.71
N ILE A 125 4.91 16.37 -12.42
CA ILE A 125 5.95 17.35 -12.05
C ILE A 125 5.71 17.87 -10.65
N ASP A 126 4.48 18.26 -10.31
CA ASP A 126 4.10 18.76 -8.98
C ASP A 126 4.34 17.71 -7.88
N LEU A 127 4.04 16.43 -8.15
CA LEU A 127 4.32 15.33 -7.21
C LEU A 127 5.82 15.10 -7.05
N PHE A 128 6.59 15.09 -8.12
CA PHE A 128 8.05 14.97 -8.07
C PHE A 128 8.69 16.13 -7.30
N GLU A 129 8.19 17.35 -7.49
CA GLU A 129 8.62 18.53 -6.74
C GLU A 129 8.24 18.44 -5.26
N THR A 130 6.98 18.08 -4.97
CA THR A 130 6.45 17.92 -3.59
C THR A 130 7.24 16.88 -2.80
N LEU A 131 7.68 15.80 -3.46
CA LEU A 131 8.49 14.73 -2.87
C LEU A 131 10.00 14.99 -2.97
N GLY A 132 10.44 16.14 -3.51
CA GLY A 132 11.83 16.59 -3.52
C GLY A 132 12.74 15.76 -4.43
N ILE A 133 12.22 15.24 -5.54
CA ILE A 133 12.99 14.45 -6.53
C ILE A 133 12.75 14.88 -7.97
N LYS A 134 12.35 16.16 -8.19
CA LYS A 134 12.09 16.70 -9.53
C LYS A 134 13.28 16.49 -10.48
N ASP A 135 14.50 16.71 -10.02
CA ASP A 135 15.71 16.57 -10.82
C ASP A 135 16.03 15.10 -11.17
N ARG A 136 15.27 14.14 -10.65
CA ARG A 136 15.43 12.70 -10.87
C ARG A 136 14.45 12.11 -11.88
N MET A 137 13.54 12.91 -12.44
CA MET A 137 12.48 12.43 -13.32
C MET A 137 12.98 11.58 -14.49
N ASN A 138 14.11 11.97 -15.08
CA ASN A 138 14.70 11.31 -16.25
C ASN A 138 15.75 10.25 -15.91
N HIS A 139 15.97 9.94 -14.61
CA HIS A 139 16.93 8.93 -14.17
C HIS A 139 16.28 7.55 -14.18
N TYR A 140 17.08 6.54 -14.49
CA TYR A 140 16.69 5.14 -14.37
C TYR A 140 16.82 4.66 -12.91
N PRO A 141 16.09 3.60 -12.50
CA PRO A 141 16.17 3.06 -11.14
C PRO A 141 17.59 2.73 -10.65
N SER A 142 18.49 2.35 -11.55
CA SER A 142 19.90 2.07 -11.23
C SER A 142 20.69 3.31 -10.83
N GLU A 143 20.25 4.49 -11.23
CA GLU A 143 20.87 5.78 -10.94
C GLU A 143 20.32 6.47 -9.69
N LEU A 144 19.26 5.89 -9.10
CA LEU A 144 18.57 6.42 -7.94
C LEU A 144 19.06 5.78 -6.64
N SER A 145 19.17 6.56 -5.58
CA SER A 145 19.34 6.07 -4.22
C SER A 145 18.11 5.29 -3.74
N GLY A 146 18.23 4.51 -2.66
CA GLY A 146 17.10 3.80 -2.08
C GLY A 146 15.93 4.72 -1.71
N GLY A 147 16.22 5.86 -1.09
CA GLY A 147 15.20 6.85 -0.73
C GLY A 147 14.54 7.51 -1.94
N GLU A 148 15.28 7.76 -3.03
CA GLU A 148 14.70 8.30 -4.27
C GLU A 148 13.80 7.26 -4.94
N ARG A 149 14.21 5.97 -4.98
CA ARG A 149 13.37 4.87 -5.48
C ARG A 149 12.06 4.73 -4.68
N SER A 150 12.12 4.85 -3.36
CA SER A 150 10.92 4.82 -2.51
C SER A 150 9.95 5.95 -2.85
N ARG A 151 10.47 7.16 -3.10
CA ARG A 151 9.64 8.32 -3.48
C ARG A 151 9.01 8.14 -4.86
N VAL A 152 9.74 7.61 -5.84
CA VAL A 152 9.17 7.26 -7.16
C VAL A 152 8.05 6.22 -7.00
N ALA A 153 8.26 5.17 -6.21
CA ALA A 153 7.23 4.17 -5.92
C ALA A 153 6.00 4.78 -5.23
N LEU A 154 6.21 5.76 -4.35
CA LEU A 154 5.13 6.49 -3.69
C LEU A 154 4.35 7.36 -4.69
N ILE A 155 5.01 8.09 -5.60
CA ILE A 155 4.34 8.86 -6.67
C ILE A 155 3.49 7.92 -7.52
N ARG A 156 4.07 6.80 -7.97
CA ARG A 156 3.35 5.77 -8.73
C ARG A 156 2.11 5.28 -8.00
N ALA A 157 2.20 5.09 -6.69
CA ALA A 157 1.08 4.59 -5.89
C ALA A 157 -0.07 5.60 -5.75
N ILE A 158 0.22 6.91 -5.76
CA ILE A 158 -0.79 7.95 -5.48
C ILE A 158 -1.27 8.73 -6.70
N ILE A 159 -0.64 8.58 -7.88
CA ILE A 159 -0.95 9.40 -9.06
C ILE A 159 -2.41 9.29 -9.52
N ASN A 160 -3.03 8.12 -9.37
CA ASN A 160 -4.45 7.92 -9.67
C ASN A 160 -5.39 8.38 -8.55
N ARG A 161 -4.86 9.01 -7.47
CA ARG A 161 -5.60 9.46 -6.29
C ARG A 161 -6.45 8.33 -5.68
N PRO A 162 -5.83 7.20 -5.31
CA PRO A 162 -6.55 6.05 -4.79
C PRO A 162 -7.30 6.37 -3.49
N SER A 163 -8.34 5.60 -3.17
CA SER A 163 -9.04 5.74 -1.89
C SER A 163 -8.18 5.26 -0.72
N ILE A 164 -7.34 4.23 -0.94
CA ILE A 164 -6.48 3.63 0.07
C ILE A 164 -5.07 3.43 -0.49
N LEU A 165 -4.06 3.76 0.32
CA LEU A 165 -2.67 3.43 0.11
C LEU A 165 -2.26 2.30 1.06
N PHE A 166 -1.84 1.17 0.51
CA PHE A 166 -1.22 0.08 1.25
C PHE A 166 0.31 0.23 1.19
N ALA A 167 0.99 0.13 2.32
CA ALA A 167 2.44 0.22 2.42
C ALA A 167 2.99 -1.00 3.18
N ASP A 168 3.61 -1.93 2.44
CA ASP A 168 4.18 -3.16 3.01
C ASP A 168 5.65 -2.95 3.35
N GLU A 169 5.94 -2.80 4.65
CA GLU A 169 7.28 -2.53 5.19
C GLU A 169 8.10 -1.51 4.36
N PRO A 170 7.53 -0.32 4.05
CA PRO A 170 8.08 0.57 3.04
C PRO A 170 9.46 1.14 3.38
N THR A 171 9.88 1.01 4.64
CA THR A 171 11.18 1.48 5.17
C THR A 171 12.19 0.37 5.36
N GLY A 172 11.82 -0.90 5.15
CA GLY A 172 12.63 -2.06 5.53
C GLY A 172 14.01 -2.15 4.86
N ASN A 173 14.21 -1.46 3.72
CA ASN A 173 15.46 -1.44 2.97
C ASN A 173 16.13 -0.05 2.99
N LEU A 174 15.71 0.84 3.88
CA LEU A 174 16.23 2.20 3.97
C LEU A 174 17.08 2.38 5.23
N ASP A 175 18.06 3.27 5.16
CA ASP A 175 18.73 3.78 6.34
C ASP A 175 17.77 4.62 7.20
N GLU A 176 18.15 4.90 8.45
CA GLU A 176 17.33 5.62 9.42
C GLU A 176 16.83 6.99 8.91
N LYS A 177 17.72 7.76 8.26
CA LYS A 177 17.39 9.08 7.72
C LYS A 177 16.34 9.00 6.60
N ASN A 178 16.53 8.07 5.65
CA ASN A 178 15.58 7.88 4.55
C ASN A 178 14.26 7.27 5.03
N SER A 179 14.31 6.38 6.04
CA SER A 179 13.12 5.85 6.70
C SER A 179 12.27 6.96 7.31
N LYS A 180 12.88 7.84 8.11
CA LYS A 180 12.19 8.99 8.70
C LYS A 180 11.59 9.90 7.63
N ASN A 181 12.36 10.24 6.60
CA ASN A 181 11.88 11.07 5.50
C ASN A 181 10.66 10.45 4.79
N LEU A 182 10.65 9.13 4.55
CA LEU A 182 9.52 8.46 3.91
C LEU A 182 8.28 8.46 4.81
N VAL A 183 8.45 8.25 6.12
CA VAL A 183 7.37 8.32 7.10
C VAL A 183 6.76 9.73 7.14
N ASP A 184 7.60 10.78 7.19
CA ASP A 184 7.15 12.17 7.14
C ASP A 184 6.36 12.47 5.85
N LEU A 185 6.76 11.89 4.72
CA LEU A 185 6.02 12.01 3.46
C LEU A 185 4.66 11.30 3.52
N LEU A 186 4.56 10.10 4.10
CA LEU A 186 3.30 9.39 4.28
C LEU A 186 2.33 10.20 5.15
N ILE A 187 2.80 10.74 6.27
CA ILE A 187 2.03 11.63 7.15
C ILE A 187 1.58 12.89 6.39
N LYS A 188 2.47 13.51 5.62
CA LYS A 188 2.15 14.68 4.79
C LYS A 188 1.06 14.36 3.77
N ILE A 189 1.17 13.24 3.07
CA ILE A 189 0.18 12.81 2.07
C ILE A 189 -1.18 12.54 2.74
N ASN A 190 -1.20 11.89 3.89
CA ASN A 190 -2.44 11.71 4.65
C ASN A 190 -3.08 13.05 5.01
N ARG A 191 -2.30 13.99 5.57
CA ARG A 191 -2.81 15.29 6.03
C ARG A 191 -3.24 16.18 4.87
N ASP A 192 -2.38 16.33 3.84
CA ASP A 192 -2.56 17.36 2.80
C ASP A 192 -3.52 16.88 1.70
N PHE A 193 -3.54 15.58 1.39
CA PHE A 193 -4.42 14.99 0.38
C PHE A 193 -5.59 14.18 0.98
N GLY A 194 -5.62 13.98 2.30
CA GLY A 194 -6.64 13.17 2.97
C GLY A 194 -6.57 11.70 2.58
N GLN A 195 -5.37 11.20 2.28
CA GLN A 195 -5.13 9.82 1.89
C GLN A 195 -5.30 8.88 3.08
N SER A 196 -6.13 7.84 2.94
CA SER A 196 -6.22 6.79 3.95
C SER A 196 -5.09 5.78 3.73
N ILE A 197 -4.44 5.32 4.80
CA ILE A 197 -3.23 4.50 4.72
C ILE A 197 -3.36 3.29 5.63
N ILE A 198 -2.99 2.11 5.13
CA ILE A 198 -2.67 0.94 5.96
C ILE A 198 -1.20 0.61 5.74
N LEU A 199 -0.42 0.62 6.81
CA LEU A 199 1.01 0.40 6.79
C LEU A 199 1.39 -0.79 7.66
N THR A 200 2.17 -1.72 7.12
CA THR A 200 2.80 -2.78 7.92
C THR A 200 4.23 -2.42 8.27
N THR A 201 4.65 -2.76 9.47
CA THR A 201 6.02 -2.53 9.92
C THR A 201 6.40 -3.48 11.06
N HIS A 202 7.68 -3.73 11.22
CA HIS A 202 8.24 -4.36 12.42
C HIS A 202 8.94 -3.33 13.32
N ASN A 203 8.99 -2.05 12.93
CA ASN A 203 9.61 -0.97 13.69
C ASN A 203 8.55 -0.28 14.57
N PRO A 204 8.69 -0.30 15.92
CA PRO A 204 7.73 0.31 16.84
C PRO A 204 7.56 1.83 16.67
N GLU A 205 8.64 2.55 16.31
CA GLU A 205 8.57 3.99 16.08
C GLU A 205 7.69 4.32 14.88
N ILE A 206 7.79 3.50 13.81
CA ILE A 206 6.94 3.67 12.64
C ILE A 206 5.51 3.23 12.94
N ALA A 207 5.31 2.20 13.74
CA ALA A 207 3.98 1.78 14.17
C ALA A 207 3.24 2.90 14.92
N SER A 208 3.97 3.75 15.67
CA SER A 208 3.38 4.83 16.48
C SER A 208 2.74 5.98 15.68
N ILE A 209 2.94 6.05 14.35
CA ILE A 209 2.30 7.09 13.52
C ILE A 209 0.83 6.82 13.22
N GLY A 210 0.36 5.57 13.43
CA GLY A 210 -1.03 5.19 13.20
C GLY A 210 -1.99 5.86 14.17
N ASP A 211 -3.13 6.35 13.65
CA ASP A 211 -4.27 6.78 14.46
C ASP A 211 -4.81 5.60 15.28
N ARG A 212 -4.75 4.39 14.69
CA ARG A 212 -4.97 3.11 15.36
C ARG A 212 -3.84 2.17 15.04
N GLN A 213 -3.42 1.40 16.06
CA GLN A 213 -2.27 0.51 15.98
C GLN A 213 -2.72 -0.91 16.28
N PHE A 214 -2.35 -1.84 15.41
CA PHE A 214 -2.68 -3.24 15.55
C PHE A 214 -1.43 -4.09 15.60
N ILE A 215 -1.54 -5.23 16.28
CA ILE A 215 -0.52 -6.28 16.30
C ILE A 215 -1.12 -7.51 15.62
N LEU A 216 -0.45 -8.02 14.59
CA LEU A 216 -0.79 -9.30 13.98
C LEU A 216 0.06 -10.39 14.60
N GLU A 217 -0.59 -11.32 15.29
CA GLU A 217 0.06 -12.44 15.96
C GLU A 217 -0.74 -13.72 15.72
N ASN A 218 -0.05 -14.81 15.36
CA ASN A 218 -0.64 -16.14 15.12
C ASN A 218 -1.85 -16.13 14.14
N GLY A 219 -1.85 -15.20 13.19
CA GLY A 219 -2.92 -15.02 12.20
C GLY A 219 -4.10 -14.17 12.65
N SER A 220 -4.13 -13.70 13.90
CA SER A 220 -5.20 -12.87 14.47
C SER A 220 -4.70 -11.45 14.72
N LEU A 221 -5.62 -10.47 14.58
CA LEU A 221 -5.34 -9.05 14.74
C LEU A 221 -5.81 -8.56 16.12
N TYR A 222 -4.95 -7.83 16.82
CA TYR A 222 -5.20 -7.23 18.14
C TYR A 222 -4.93 -5.72 18.07
N GLU A 223 -5.79 -4.91 18.70
CA GLU A 223 -5.64 -3.46 18.85
C GLU A 223 -4.98 -3.08 20.17
#